data_726c8c2eb8e9059e158ba4622680d7bc
#
_entry.id   726c8c2eb8e9059e158ba4622680d7bc
#
_cell.length_a   1.000
_cell.length_b   1.000
_cell.length_c   1.000
_cell.angle_alpha   90.00
_cell.angle_beta   90.00
_cell.angle_gamma   90.00
#
_symmetry.space_group_name_H-M   'P 1'
#
loop_
_entity.id
_entity.type
_entity.pdbx_description
1 polymer ?
#
loop_
_entity_poly.entity_id
_entity_poly.type
_entity_poly.pdbx_seq_one_letter_code
_entity_poly.pdbx_strand_id
1 'polypeptide(L)'
;KSLGSINPGANSAITDISCPSGYLVAGGGPKSGYSNFTMMWNAPLNTTTWRAEANNDGTGAINVDMQIVCLAVAGLHSQVITKTLGSINSHTNSSIIDIACPSGYLIAGGGPKSGYSNFTMMWNAPLNTTTWKAEAYNDGSSAINVDVQVVCLAVSGLHSQIITKSLGSVSSGSNSPITDASCPSGYLVAGSGPNSGYSNFTLMWNAPISTSTTRSEAWNDNSSGSIFVQMQIVCLKH
;
A
#
# COMPACT_ATOMS: atom_id res chain seq x y z
N LYS A 1 -4.34 -14.39 0.61
CA LYS A 1 -5.34 -14.68 -0.43
C LYS A 1 -4.72 -14.44 -1.80
N SER A 2 -4.87 -15.41 -2.73
CA SER A 2 -4.40 -15.23 -4.11
C SER A 2 -5.44 -14.46 -4.92
N LEU A 3 -4.96 -13.59 -5.84
CA LEU A 3 -5.76 -12.96 -6.88
C LEU A 3 -5.89 -13.86 -8.13
N GLY A 4 -5.29 -15.05 -8.11
CA GLY A 4 -5.26 -16.01 -9.22
C GLY A 4 -4.18 -15.71 -10.24
N SER A 5 -4.19 -16.48 -11.34
CA SER A 5 -3.32 -16.23 -12.49
C SER A 5 -3.92 -15.11 -13.34
N ILE A 6 -3.11 -14.06 -13.58
CA ILE A 6 -3.52 -12.86 -14.33
C ILE A 6 -2.79 -12.88 -15.67
N ASN A 7 -3.53 -12.97 -16.77
CA ASN A 7 -2.96 -12.97 -18.11
C ASN A 7 -2.40 -11.59 -18.49
N PRO A 8 -1.46 -11.51 -19.44
CA PRO A 8 -0.94 -10.24 -19.97
C PRO A 8 -2.04 -9.26 -20.37
N GLY A 9 -1.95 -8.01 -19.95
CA GLY A 9 -2.89 -6.93 -20.23
C GLY A 9 -4.27 -7.09 -19.56
N ALA A 10 -4.43 -8.06 -18.66
CA ALA A 10 -5.71 -8.32 -18.01
C ALA A 10 -5.71 -7.88 -16.54
N ASN A 11 -6.91 -7.63 -16.03
CA ASN A 11 -7.12 -7.43 -14.59
C ASN A 11 -7.37 -8.77 -13.90
N SER A 12 -6.98 -8.88 -12.64
CA SER A 12 -7.48 -9.94 -11.76
C SER A 12 -8.98 -9.74 -11.49
N ALA A 13 -9.63 -10.79 -11.01
CA ALA A 13 -10.93 -10.59 -10.37
C ALA A 13 -10.75 -9.70 -9.11
N ILE A 14 -11.75 -8.81 -8.88
CA ILE A 14 -11.84 -8.08 -7.61
C ILE A 14 -11.95 -9.10 -6.48
N THR A 15 -11.09 -8.99 -5.49
CA THR A 15 -11.01 -9.94 -4.38
C THR A 15 -11.16 -9.23 -3.05
N ASP A 16 -12.18 -9.61 -2.31
CA ASP A 16 -12.41 -9.14 -0.94
C ASP A 16 -11.81 -10.12 0.06
N ILE A 17 -11.08 -9.57 1.04
CA ILE A 17 -10.40 -10.32 2.10
C ILE A 17 -10.90 -9.77 3.43
N SER A 18 -11.69 -10.59 4.15
CA SER A 18 -12.27 -10.17 5.42
C SER A 18 -11.46 -10.70 6.60
N CYS A 19 -11.36 -9.88 7.63
CA CYS A 19 -10.85 -10.32 8.93
C CYS A 19 -11.83 -11.32 9.59
N PRO A 20 -11.34 -12.21 10.46
CA PRO A 20 -12.20 -13.03 11.30
C PRO A 20 -13.18 -12.19 12.14
N SER A 21 -14.27 -12.81 12.58
CA SER A 21 -15.23 -12.14 13.47
C SER A 21 -14.55 -11.57 14.72
N GLY A 22 -14.87 -10.35 15.08
CA GLY A 22 -14.26 -9.63 16.21
C GLY A 22 -12.94 -8.92 15.89
N TYR A 23 -12.43 -9.04 14.66
CA TYR A 23 -11.22 -8.36 14.21
C TYR A 23 -11.55 -7.22 13.26
N LEU A 24 -10.76 -6.15 13.32
CA LEU A 24 -10.80 -5.01 12.41
C LEU A 24 -9.57 -5.02 11.49
N VAL A 25 -9.75 -4.62 10.23
CA VAL A 25 -8.62 -4.50 9.31
C VAL A 25 -7.78 -3.28 9.69
N ALA A 26 -6.46 -3.44 9.68
CA ALA A 26 -5.50 -2.38 9.92
C ALA A 26 -4.76 -1.97 8.65
N GLY A 27 -4.38 -2.93 7.82
CA GLY A 27 -3.67 -2.68 6.58
C GLY A 27 -3.56 -3.93 5.73
N GLY A 28 -2.89 -3.80 4.60
CA GLY A 28 -2.65 -4.90 3.68
C GLY A 28 -1.71 -4.49 2.56
N GLY A 29 -1.26 -5.48 1.79
CA GLY A 29 -0.39 -5.22 0.66
C GLY A 29 -0.11 -6.45 -0.19
N PRO A 30 0.47 -6.24 -1.39
CA PRO A 30 0.80 -7.29 -2.33
C PRO A 30 2.01 -8.09 -1.88
N LYS A 31 2.02 -9.34 -2.32
CA LYS A 31 3.13 -10.26 -2.24
C LYS A 31 3.25 -10.96 -3.60
N SER A 32 4.26 -10.62 -4.36
CA SER A 32 4.50 -11.20 -5.69
C SER A 32 5.99 -11.35 -5.95
N GLY A 33 6.34 -12.35 -6.76
CA GLY A 33 7.67 -12.48 -7.34
C GLY A 33 7.78 -11.84 -8.74
N TYR A 34 6.76 -11.09 -9.16
CA TYR A 34 6.67 -10.46 -10.47
C TYR A 34 6.72 -8.94 -10.33
N SER A 35 7.32 -8.26 -11.32
CA SER A 35 7.55 -6.82 -11.32
C SER A 35 6.56 -6.02 -12.17
N ASN A 36 5.85 -6.68 -13.07
CA ASN A 36 5.05 -6.00 -14.09
C ASN A 36 3.57 -6.07 -13.72
N PHE A 37 3.17 -5.38 -12.65
CA PHE A 37 1.77 -5.24 -12.29
C PHE A 37 1.49 -3.93 -11.57
N THR A 38 0.28 -3.43 -11.75
CA THR A 38 -0.26 -2.29 -11.00
C THR A 38 -1.35 -2.76 -10.05
N MET A 39 -1.25 -2.40 -8.78
CA MET A 39 -2.36 -2.56 -7.84
C MET A 39 -3.39 -1.46 -8.06
N MET A 40 -4.48 -1.80 -8.77
CA MET A 40 -5.59 -0.89 -9.05
C MET A 40 -6.40 -0.63 -7.79
N TRP A 41 -6.64 -1.69 -7.01
CA TRP A 41 -7.25 -1.61 -5.70
C TRP A 41 -6.40 -2.35 -4.68
N ASN A 42 -5.96 -1.64 -3.67
CA ASN A 42 -5.23 -2.17 -2.52
C ASN A 42 -5.58 -1.32 -1.30
N ALA A 43 -6.84 -1.40 -0.86
CA ALA A 43 -7.38 -0.47 0.12
C ALA A 43 -8.49 -1.12 0.97
N PRO A 44 -8.79 -0.57 2.16
CA PRO A 44 -9.92 -1.03 2.95
C PRO A 44 -11.24 -0.76 2.22
N LEU A 45 -12.07 -1.78 2.04
CA LEU A 45 -13.46 -1.62 1.56
C LEU A 45 -14.36 -1.08 2.68
N ASN A 46 -14.13 -1.58 3.89
CA ASN A 46 -14.80 -1.18 5.13
C ASN A 46 -13.89 -1.53 6.33
N THR A 47 -14.40 -1.42 7.54
CA THR A 47 -13.62 -1.63 8.78
C THR A 47 -13.20 -3.09 9.02
N THR A 48 -13.74 -4.07 8.31
CA THR A 48 -13.44 -5.49 8.47
C THR A 48 -12.93 -6.16 7.19
N THR A 49 -12.96 -5.47 6.05
CA THR A 49 -12.67 -6.05 4.75
C THR A 49 -11.71 -5.16 3.96
N TRP A 50 -10.70 -5.78 3.39
CA TRP A 50 -9.76 -5.19 2.43
C TRP A 50 -10.10 -5.67 1.03
N ARG A 51 -10.04 -4.78 0.05
CA ARG A 51 -10.26 -5.10 -1.37
C ARG A 51 -8.96 -5.01 -2.14
N ALA A 52 -8.79 -5.96 -3.06
CA ALA A 52 -7.63 -6.00 -3.94
C ALA A 52 -8.03 -6.29 -5.38
N GLU A 53 -7.35 -5.64 -6.31
CA GLU A 53 -7.39 -5.88 -7.74
C GLU A 53 -6.05 -5.47 -8.34
N ALA A 54 -5.49 -6.30 -9.20
CA ALA A 54 -4.23 -6.03 -9.89
C ALA A 54 -4.41 -6.14 -11.40
N ASN A 55 -3.71 -5.30 -12.15
CA ASN A 55 -3.54 -5.44 -13.59
C ASN A 55 -2.15 -6.02 -13.87
N ASN A 56 -2.04 -6.91 -14.85
CA ASN A 56 -0.77 -7.43 -15.34
C ASN A 56 -0.30 -6.60 -16.55
N ASP A 57 0.69 -5.77 -16.34
CA ASP A 57 1.28 -4.92 -17.38
C ASP A 57 2.40 -5.65 -18.17
N GLY A 58 2.71 -6.88 -17.80
CA GLY A 58 3.76 -7.71 -18.41
C GLY A 58 3.32 -8.50 -19.63
N THR A 59 4.25 -9.30 -20.17
CA THR A 59 4.02 -10.14 -21.35
C THR A 59 3.75 -11.62 -21.03
N GLY A 60 3.93 -12.03 -19.79
CA GLY A 60 3.65 -13.38 -19.28
C GLY A 60 2.56 -13.36 -18.20
N ALA A 61 1.94 -14.50 -17.94
CA ALA A 61 0.98 -14.62 -16.85
C ALA A 61 1.69 -14.50 -15.49
N ILE A 62 1.07 -13.80 -14.55
CA ILE A 62 1.61 -13.56 -13.21
C ILE A 62 0.66 -14.05 -12.12
N ASN A 63 1.20 -14.23 -10.91
CA ASN A 63 0.42 -14.48 -9.71
C ASN A 63 0.72 -13.39 -8.68
N VAL A 64 -0.32 -12.82 -8.10
CA VAL A 64 -0.23 -11.84 -7.02
C VAL A 64 -1.04 -12.37 -5.84
N ASP A 65 -0.42 -12.46 -4.68
CA ASP A 65 -1.08 -12.72 -3.42
C ASP A 65 -1.29 -11.43 -2.66
N MET A 66 -2.30 -11.41 -1.81
CA MET A 66 -2.58 -10.32 -0.88
C MET A 66 -2.49 -10.82 0.55
N GLN A 67 -1.85 -10.04 1.39
CA GLN A 67 -1.84 -10.24 2.84
C GLN A 67 -2.44 -9.04 3.54
N ILE A 68 -3.27 -9.28 4.54
CA ILE A 68 -3.88 -8.24 5.35
C ILE A 68 -3.51 -8.40 6.82
N VAL A 69 -3.56 -7.30 7.55
CA VAL A 69 -3.39 -7.25 9.00
C VAL A 69 -4.76 -7.07 9.64
N CYS A 70 -5.10 -7.96 10.56
CA CYS A 70 -6.31 -7.92 11.35
C CYS A 70 -5.95 -7.76 12.83
N LEU A 71 -6.56 -6.80 13.50
CA LEU A 71 -6.33 -6.50 14.92
C LEU A 71 -7.61 -6.73 15.73
N ALA A 72 -7.45 -7.35 16.90
CA ALA A 72 -8.51 -7.50 17.89
C ALA A 72 -8.02 -6.95 19.23
N VAL A 73 -8.64 -5.85 19.65
CA VAL A 73 -8.42 -5.22 20.96
C VAL A 73 -9.80 -4.83 21.50
N ALA A 74 -10.07 -5.11 22.76
CA ALA A 74 -11.34 -4.76 23.37
C ALA A 74 -11.58 -3.24 23.30
N GLY A 75 -12.75 -2.83 22.81
CA GLY A 75 -13.09 -1.42 22.62
C GLY A 75 -12.40 -0.74 21.42
N LEU A 76 -11.75 -1.49 20.53
CA LEU A 76 -11.16 -0.92 19.32
C LEU A 76 -12.24 -0.40 18.37
N HIS A 77 -12.11 0.87 17.98
CA HIS A 77 -12.93 1.53 16.97
C HIS A 77 -12.13 1.73 15.68
N SER A 78 -12.80 1.64 14.55
CA SER A 78 -12.18 1.85 13.23
C SER A 78 -13.03 2.77 12.37
N GLN A 79 -12.36 3.62 11.60
CA GLN A 79 -12.98 4.42 10.53
C GLN A 79 -12.14 4.28 9.26
N VAL A 80 -12.83 4.27 8.12
CA VAL A 80 -12.19 4.33 6.79
C VAL A 80 -12.42 5.73 6.23
N ILE A 81 -11.34 6.43 5.92
CA ILE A 81 -11.36 7.76 5.32
C ILE A 81 -10.98 7.64 3.85
N THR A 82 -11.77 8.23 2.96
CA THR A 82 -11.49 8.29 1.53
C THR A 82 -11.19 9.72 1.13
N LYS A 83 -10.10 9.92 0.35
CA LYS A 83 -9.82 11.18 -0.35
C LYS A 83 -9.43 10.90 -1.79
N THR A 84 -9.85 11.80 -2.70
CA THR A 84 -9.45 11.74 -4.11
C THR A 84 -8.17 12.53 -4.35
N LEU A 85 -7.30 12.01 -5.21
CA LEU A 85 -6.18 12.75 -5.80
C LEU A 85 -6.63 13.68 -6.94
N GLY A 86 -7.93 13.61 -7.30
CA GLY A 86 -8.50 14.36 -8.42
C GLY A 86 -8.20 13.73 -9.78
N SER A 87 -8.43 14.52 -10.83
CA SER A 87 -8.09 14.11 -12.21
C SER A 87 -6.59 14.34 -12.43
N ILE A 88 -5.88 13.27 -12.78
CA ILE A 88 -4.43 13.28 -13.05
C ILE A 88 -4.26 13.18 -14.57
N ASN A 89 -3.73 14.22 -15.19
CA ASN A 89 -3.52 14.23 -16.63
C ASN A 89 -2.45 13.18 -17.05
N SER A 90 -2.48 12.81 -18.33
CA SER A 90 -1.49 11.91 -18.93
C SER A 90 -0.05 12.39 -18.63
N HIS A 91 0.79 11.45 -18.20
CA HIS A 91 2.21 11.66 -17.89
C HIS A 91 2.49 12.80 -16.90
N THR A 92 1.59 12.98 -15.91
CA THR A 92 1.79 13.97 -14.84
C THR A 92 1.59 13.37 -13.45
N ASN A 93 2.12 14.05 -12.44
CA ASN A 93 1.83 13.76 -11.04
C ASN A 93 0.47 14.35 -10.63
N SER A 94 -0.17 13.70 -9.67
CA SER A 94 -1.22 14.35 -8.89
C SER A 94 -0.64 15.43 -7.98
N SER A 95 -1.49 16.26 -7.41
CA SER A 95 -1.11 17.01 -6.22
C SER A 95 -0.84 16.04 -5.07
N ILE A 96 0.13 16.37 -4.21
CA ILE A 96 0.33 15.68 -2.92
C ILE A 96 -0.85 16.01 -2.02
N ILE A 97 -1.45 15.01 -1.41
CA ILE A 97 -2.51 15.18 -0.41
C ILE A 97 -2.14 14.54 0.92
N ASP A 98 -2.57 15.20 2.00
CA ASP A 98 -2.52 14.67 3.35
C ASP A 98 -3.92 14.22 3.78
N ILE A 99 -4.03 13.00 4.31
CA ILE A 99 -5.27 12.38 4.77
C ILE A 99 -5.15 12.18 6.27
N ALA A 100 -5.77 13.08 7.03
CA ALA A 100 -5.73 13.03 8.49
C ALA A 100 -6.86 12.15 9.06
N CYS A 101 -6.54 11.37 10.06
CA CYS A 101 -7.53 10.70 10.90
C CYS A 101 -8.27 11.71 11.77
N PRO A 102 -9.52 11.42 12.15
CA PRO A 102 -10.24 12.22 13.14
C PRO A 102 -9.50 12.30 14.48
N SER A 103 -9.81 13.33 15.28
CA SER A 103 -9.22 13.49 16.62
C SER A 103 -9.41 12.23 17.46
N GLY A 104 -8.36 11.79 18.12
CA GLY A 104 -8.34 10.58 18.94
C GLY A 104 -8.06 9.28 18.14
N TYR A 105 -7.94 9.34 16.82
CA TYR A 105 -7.60 8.19 15.98
C TYR A 105 -6.16 8.25 15.51
N LEU A 106 -5.53 7.08 15.38
CA LEU A 106 -4.20 6.87 14.81
C LEU A 106 -4.32 6.20 13.44
N ILE A 107 -3.42 6.57 12.54
CA ILE A 107 -3.32 5.92 11.22
C ILE A 107 -2.85 4.48 11.39
N ALA A 108 -3.44 3.55 10.63
CA ALA A 108 -3.04 2.15 10.64
C ALA A 108 -2.50 1.69 9.29
N GLY A 109 -3.21 1.98 8.22
CA GLY A 109 -2.81 1.61 6.87
C GLY A 109 -3.65 2.32 5.82
N GLY A 110 -3.31 2.12 4.57
CA GLY A 110 -4.06 2.71 3.47
C GLY A 110 -3.55 2.26 2.11
N GLY A 111 -4.26 2.70 1.06
CA GLY A 111 -3.84 2.39 -0.29
C GLY A 111 -4.77 2.94 -1.36
N PRO A 112 -4.40 2.72 -2.65
CA PRO A 112 -5.15 3.22 -3.78
C PRO A 112 -6.44 2.45 -4.00
N LYS A 113 -7.41 3.18 -4.57
CA LYS A 113 -8.67 2.69 -5.11
C LYS A 113 -8.89 3.37 -6.45
N SER A 114 -8.74 2.62 -7.52
CA SER A 114 -8.90 3.13 -8.87
C SER A 114 -9.52 2.08 -9.79
N GLY A 115 -10.21 2.53 -10.83
CA GLY A 115 -10.62 1.69 -11.97
C GLY A 115 -9.60 1.69 -13.10
N TYR A 116 -8.43 2.29 -12.90
CA TYR A 116 -7.36 2.43 -13.90
C TYR A 116 -6.14 1.64 -13.50
N SER A 117 -5.39 1.12 -14.48
CA SER A 117 -4.17 0.34 -14.26
C SER A 117 -2.88 1.11 -14.53
N ASN A 118 -2.96 2.25 -15.19
CA ASN A 118 -1.79 3.00 -15.65
C ASN A 118 -1.40 4.10 -14.66
N PHE A 119 -1.01 3.71 -13.44
CA PHE A 119 -0.49 4.66 -12.46
C PHE A 119 0.46 4.02 -11.48
N THR A 120 1.38 4.82 -10.98
CA THR A 120 2.29 4.46 -9.88
C THR A 120 1.97 5.32 -8.66
N MET A 121 1.79 4.70 -7.50
CA MET A 121 1.74 5.41 -6.22
C MET A 121 3.16 5.79 -5.80
N MET A 122 3.54 7.04 -6.01
CA MET A 122 4.85 7.57 -5.63
C MET A 122 4.95 7.72 -4.11
N TRP A 123 3.90 8.24 -3.52
CA TRP A 123 3.73 8.32 -2.08
C TRP A 123 2.40 7.69 -1.68
N ASN A 124 2.48 6.69 -0.84
CA ASN A 124 1.31 6.03 -0.26
C ASN A 124 1.71 5.47 1.11
N ALA A 125 1.97 6.37 2.06
CA ALA A 125 2.64 6.02 3.31
C ALA A 125 2.22 6.96 4.46
N PRO A 126 2.38 6.54 5.73
CA PRO A 126 2.14 7.42 6.87
C PRO A 126 3.14 8.58 6.86
N LEU A 127 2.65 9.81 6.92
CA LEU A 127 3.47 11.00 7.16
C LEU A 127 3.87 11.12 8.63
N ASN A 128 2.95 10.79 9.51
CA ASN A 128 3.10 10.73 10.95
C ASN A 128 2.04 9.78 11.55
N THR A 129 1.89 9.73 12.86
CA THR A 129 1.00 8.78 13.56
C THR A 129 -0.50 9.05 13.34
N THR A 130 -0.88 10.19 12.77
CA THR A 130 -2.29 10.58 12.54
C THR A 130 -2.61 10.94 11.10
N THR A 131 -1.59 10.97 10.22
CA THR A 131 -1.73 11.47 8.84
C THR A 131 -1.06 10.53 7.86
N TRP A 132 -1.77 10.20 6.78
CA TRP A 132 -1.27 9.48 5.61
C TRP A 132 -1.02 10.48 4.48
N LYS A 133 0.06 10.29 3.74
CA LYS A 133 0.40 11.10 2.56
C LYS A 133 0.23 10.27 1.31
N ALA A 134 -0.32 10.88 0.26
CA ALA A 134 -0.51 10.22 -1.02
C ALA A 134 -0.17 11.12 -2.20
N GLU A 135 0.44 10.53 -3.22
CA GLU A 135 0.74 11.09 -4.53
C GLU A 135 0.79 9.96 -5.54
N ALA A 136 0.24 10.17 -6.73
CA ALA A 136 0.29 9.23 -7.83
C ALA A 136 0.81 9.90 -9.10
N TYR A 137 1.47 9.12 -9.93
CA TYR A 137 1.83 9.48 -11.30
C TYR A 137 0.96 8.70 -12.27
N ASN A 138 0.45 9.35 -13.30
CA ASN A 138 -0.31 8.72 -14.37
C ASN A 138 0.61 8.34 -15.53
N ASP A 139 0.85 7.05 -15.71
CA ASP A 139 1.68 6.52 -16.81
C ASP A 139 0.90 6.39 -18.14
N GLY A 140 -0.42 6.56 -18.09
CA GLY A 140 -1.31 6.37 -19.22
C GLY A 140 -1.40 7.56 -20.16
N SER A 141 -2.02 7.35 -21.31
CA SER A 141 -2.24 8.38 -22.36
C SER A 141 -3.50 9.23 -22.15
N SER A 142 -4.33 8.90 -21.17
CA SER A 142 -5.58 9.61 -20.86
C SER A 142 -5.61 10.01 -19.38
N ALA A 143 -6.40 11.03 -19.04
CA ALA A 143 -6.59 11.40 -17.64
C ALA A 143 -7.26 10.29 -16.84
N ILE A 144 -6.83 10.10 -15.60
CA ILE A 144 -7.35 9.09 -14.67
C ILE A 144 -7.77 9.73 -13.36
N ASN A 145 -8.59 9.00 -12.59
CA ASN A 145 -8.93 9.35 -11.21
C ASN A 145 -8.44 8.26 -10.26
N VAL A 146 -7.79 8.66 -9.19
CA VAL A 146 -7.33 7.78 -8.12
C VAL A 146 -7.86 8.30 -6.79
N ASP A 147 -8.54 7.46 -6.06
CA ASP A 147 -8.85 7.68 -4.65
C ASP A 147 -7.82 6.98 -3.77
N VAL A 148 -7.66 7.47 -2.55
CA VAL A 148 -6.89 6.79 -1.51
C VAL A 148 -7.79 6.59 -0.31
N GLN A 149 -7.80 5.36 0.21
CA GLN A 149 -8.53 4.99 1.40
C GLN A 149 -7.57 4.64 2.52
N VAL A 150 -7.82 5.15 3.72
CA VAL A 150 -6.98 4.89 4.90
C VAL A 150 -7.81 4.38 6.06
N VAL A 151 -7.20 3.53 6.87
CA VAL A 151 -7.75 3.02 8.13
C VAL A 151 -7.25 3.87 9.27
N CYS A 152 -8.18 4.36 10.07
CA CYS A 152 -7.95 5.07 11.32
C CYS A 152 -8.47 4.23 12.49
N LEU A 153 -7.65 3.97 13.51
CA LEU A 153 -7.97 3.15 14.67
C LEU A 153 -7.91 3.95 15.96
N ALA A 154 -8.81 3.68 16.87
CA ALA A 154 -8.84 4.31 18.19
C ALA A 154 -9.24 3.31 19.27
N VAL A 155 -8.49 3.31 20.36
CA VAL A 155 -8.82 2.72 21.66
C VAL A 155 -7.97 3.39 22.73
N SER A 156 -8.46 3.48 23.96
CA SER A 156 -7.68 4.05 25.08
C SER A 156 -6.36 3.26 25.25
N GLY A 157 -5.24 3.96 25.36
CA GLY A 157 -3.92 3.34 25.51
C GLY A 157 -3.29 2.84 24.19
N LEU A 158 -3.89 3.11 23.02
CA LEU A 158 -3.26 2.81 21.75
C LEU A 158 -2.09 3.77 21.47
N HIS A 159 -0.94 3.21 21.18
CA HIS A 159 0.28 3.93 20.80
C HIS A 159 0.68 3.58 19.38
N SER A 160 1.28 4.53 18.65
CA SER A 160 1.78 4.34 17.29
C SER A 160 3.21 4.85 17.15
N GLN A 161 4.00 4.14 16.37
CA GLN A 161 5.31 4.58 15.89
C GLN A 161 5.39 4.36 14.38
N ILE A 162 6.10 5.26 13.69
CA ILE A 162 6.42 5.11 12.28
C ILE A 162 7.88 4.71 12.13
N ILE A 163 8.11 3.60 11.43
CA ILE A 163 9.46 3.12 11.09
C ILE A 163 9.69 3.41 9.62
N THR A 164 10.83 4.02 9.29
CA THR A 164 11.27 4.21 7.91
C THR A 164 12.39 3.22 7.59
N LYS A 165 12.27 2.53 6.47
CA LYS A 165 13.27 1.58 5.96
C LYS A 165 13.60 1.88 4.51
N SER A 166 14.88 2.08 4.20
CA SER A 166 15.34 2.25 2.82
C SER A 166 15.46 0.90 2.13
N LEU A 167 14.99 0.82 0.88
CA LEU A 167 15.26 -0.27 -0.03
C LEU A 167 16.57 -0.05 -0.83
N GLY A 168 17.24 1.09 -0.60
CA GLY A 168 18.47 1.46 -1.26
C GLY A 168 18.27 2.11 -2.63
N SER A 169 19.37 2.21 -3.37
CA SER A 169 19.36 2.64 -4.77
C SER A 169 19.08 1.43 -5.66
N VAL A 170 18.05 1.51 -6.47
CA VAL A 170 17.61 0.42 -7.35
C VAL A 170 17.93 0.82 -8.79
N SER A 171 18.83 0.09 -9.43
CA SER A 171 19.23 0.35 -10.81
C SER A 171 18.08 0.08 -11.79
N SER A 172 18.11 0.73 -12.95
CA SER A 172 17.16 0.49 -14.05
C SER A 172 17.05 -1.00 -14.37
N GLY A 173 15.81 -1.47 -14.54
CA GLY A 173 15.50 -2.85 -14.87
C GLY A 173 15.93 -3.87 -13.81
N SER A 174 16.00 -3.47 -12.54
CA SER A 174 16.45 -4.34 -11.44
C SER A 174 15.53 -4.28 -10.25
N ASN A 175 15.59 -5.34 -9.42
CA ASN A 175 14.92 -5.35 -8.10
C ASN A 175 15.79 -4.65 -7.06
N SER A 176 15.13 -4.06 -6.06
CA SER A 176 15.80 -3.78 -4.79
C SER A 176 16.16 -5.08 -4.07
N PRO A 177 17.10 -5.06 -3.12
CA PRO A 177 17.21 -6.15 -2.16
C PRO A 177 15.88 -6.36 -1.43
N ILE A 178 15.51 -7.63 -1.19
CA ILE A 178 14.42 -7.96 -0.26
C ILE A 178 14.80 -7.39 1.12
N THR A 179 13.92 -6.57 1.68
CA THR A 179 14.20 -5.84 2.91
C THR A 179 13.10 -6.09 3.93
N ASP A 180 13.49 -6.62 5.08
CA ASP A 180 12.62 -6.83 6.22
C ASP A 180 12.73 -5.64 7.19
N ALA A 181 11.59 -5.15 7.68
CA ALA A 181 11.51 -4.10 8.68
C ALA A 181 10.63 -4.56 9.84
N SER A 182 11.20 -4.54 11.05
CA SER A 182 10.51 -4.98 12.25
C SER A 182 10.11 -3.80 13.12
N CYS A 183 8.91 -3.87 13.66
CA CYS A 183 8.45 -2.98 14.71
C CYS A 183 9.27 -3.18 15.99
N PRO A 184 9.41 -2.15 16.83
CA PRO A 184 10.04 -2.28 18.15
C PRO A 184 9.33 -3.33 19.01
N SER A 185 10.04 -3.81 20.03
CA SER A 185 9.49 -4.80 20.97
C SER A 185 8.15 -4.35 21.57
N GLY A 186 7.17 -5.25 21.54
CA GLY A 186 5.80 -4.99 22.00
C GLY A 186 4.91 -4.26 21.01
N TYR A 187 5.41 -3.90 19.82
CA TYR A 187 4.61 -3.34 18.74
C TYR A 187 4.31 -4.37 17.65
N LEU A 188 3.15 -4.22 17.02
CA LEU A 188 2.69 -5.04 15.90
C LEU A 188 2.65 -4.19 14.63
N VAL A 189 2.96 -4.79 13.49
CA VAL A 189 2.76 -4.15 12.18
C VAL A 189 1.26 -3.94 11.95
N ALA A 190 0.88 -2.73 11.55
CA ALA A 190 -0.48 -2.44 11.13
C ALA A 190 -0.58 -2.28 9.61
N GLY A 191 0.27 -1.45 9.02
CA GLY A 191 0.32 -1.23 7.59
C GLY A 191 1.66 -0.67 7.16
N SER A 192 1.86 -0.57 5.86
CA SER A 192 3.08 0.00 5.28
C SER A 192 2.81 0.54 3.88
N GLY A 193 3.71 1.38 3.40
CA GLY A 193 3.62 1.90 2.05
C GLY A 193 4.88 2.61 1.58
N PRO A 194 5.00 2.85 0.26
CA PRO A 194 6.16 3.49 -0.34
C PRO A 194 6.17 4.99 -0.08
N ASN A 195 7.37 5.49 0.06
CA ASN A 195 7.72 6.91 0.06
C ASN A 195 8.86 7.09 -0.94
N SER A 196 8.55 7.61 -2.11
CA SER A 196 9.50 7.81 -3.18
C SER A 196 9.19 9.11 -3.93
N GLY A 197 10.24 9.79 -4.40
CA GLY A 197 10.11 10.90 -5.36
C GLY A 197 10.12 10.45 -6.82
N TYR A 198 10.05 9.15 -7.08
CA TYR A 198 10.13 8.56 -8.41
C TYR A 198 8.81 7.91 -8.81
N SER A 199 8.47 7.98 -10.10
CA SER A 199 7.17 7.53 -10.63
C SER A 199 7.18 6.14 -11.25
N ASN A 200 8.35 5.63 -11.64
CA ASN A 200 8.42 4.41 -12.43
C ASN A 200 9.01 3.27 -11.60
N PHE A 201 8.21 2.74 -10.69
CA PHE A 201 8.55 1.54 -9.95
C PHE A 201 7.31 0.72 -9.61
N THR A 202 7.48 -0.58 -9.54
CA THR A 202 6.48 -1.52 -9.03
C THR A 202 6.86 -1.97 -7.63
N LEU A 203 5.94 -1.89 -6.69
CA LEU A 203 6.12 -2.46 -5.36
C LEU A 203 5.69 -3.93 -5.39
N MET A 204 6.67 -4.82 -5.57
CA MET A 204 6.46 -6.26 -5.73
C MET A 204 6.02 -6.92 -4.44
N TRP A 205 6.64 -6.50 -3.33
CA TRP A 205 6.32 -6.99 -2.01
C TRP A 205 6.15 -5.82 -1.05
N ASN A 206 5.02 -5.77 -0.40
CA ASN A 206 4.73 -4.85 0.71
C ASN A 206 3.71 -5.51 1.63
N ALA A 207 4.13 -6.54 2.34
CA ALA A 207 3.22 -7.35 3.12
C ALA A 207 3.87 -7.83 4.43
N PRO A 208 3.07 -8.05 5.48
CA PRO A 208 3.56 -8.61 6.72
C PRO A 208 4.04 -10.05 6.50
N ILE A 209 5.19 -10.42 7.05
CA ILE A 209 5.69 -11.80 7.10
C ILE A 209 5.55 -12.40 8.50
N SER A 210 5.30 -11.55 9.48
CA SER A 210 4.94 -11.92 10.86
C SER A 210 4.09 -10.82 11.48
N THR A 211 3.67 -10.99 12.72
CA THR A 211 2.92 -9.97 13.46
C THR A 211 3.72 -8.68 13.72
N SER A 212 5.04 -8.74 13.69
CA SER A 212 5.92 -7.61 13.99
C SER A 212 6.84 -7.21 12.84
N THR A 213 6.82 -7.91 11.70
CA THR A 213 7.76 -7.67 10.60
C THR A 213 7.02 -7.62 9.27
N THR A 214 7.29 -6.58 8.49
CA THR A 214 6.88 -6.47 7.09
C THR A 214 8.07 -6.70 6.17
N ARG A 215 7.82 -7.25 4.98
CA ARG A 215 8.80 -7.42 3.90
C ARG A 215 8.45 -6.49 2.76
N SER A 216 9.48 -5.90 2.17
CA SER A 216 9.32 -5.01 1.03
C SER A 216 10.37 -5.29 -0.03
N GLU A 217 9.96 -5.15 -1.29
CA GLU A 217 10.80 -5.25 -2.49
C GLU A 217 10.18 -4.38 -3.58
N ALA A 218 11.02 -3.63 -4.29
CA ALA A 218 10.61 -2.78 -5.39
C ALA A 218 11.40 -3.10 -6.65
N TRP A 219 10.76 -2.96 -7.80
CA TRP A 219 11.37 -3.04 -9.13
C TRP A 219 11.46 -1.64 -9.73
N ASN A 220 12.57 -1.30 -10.36
CA ASN A 220 12.73 -0.04 -11.10
C ASN A 220 12.35 -0.24 -12.57
N ASP A 221 11.21 0.31 -12.98
CA ASP A 221 10.67 0.22 -14.35
C ASP A 221 11.30 1.23 -15.31
N ASN A 222 12.16 2.14 -14.84
CA ASN A 222 12.83 3.10 -15.72
C ASN A 222 13.74 2.40 -16.73
N SER A 223 13.80 2.95 -17.93
CA SER A 223 14.74 2.49 -18.98
C SER A 223 16.19 2.91 -18.70
N SER A 224 16.41 3.87 -17.81
CA SER A 224 17.74 4.35 -17.42
C SER A 224 17.71 5.01 -16.04
N GLY A 225 18.87 5.05 -15.39
CA GLY A 225 19.03 5.69 -14.08
C GLY A 225 18.62 4.81 -12.90
N SER A 226 18.96 5.26 -11.73
CA SER A 226 18.60 4.61 -10.47
C SER A 226 17.52 5.41 -9.75
N ILE A 227 16.65 4.70 -9.06
CA ILE A 227 15.63 5.29 -8.17
C ILE A 227 15.98 5.01 -6.71
N PHE A 228 15.41 5.78 -5.81
CA PHE A 228 15.51 5.57 -4.38
C PHE A 228 14.12 5.40 -3.78
N VAL A 229 13.87 4.25 -3.17
CA VAL A 229 12.57 3.93 -2.55
C VAL A 229 12.76 3.70 -1.07
N GLN A 230 11.90 4.32 -0.28
CA GLN A 230 11.77 4.06 1.15
C GLN A 230 10.41 3.43 1.44
N MET A 231 10.36 2.63 2.48
CA MET A 231 9.12 2.12 3.05
C MET A 231 8.87 2.75 4.40
N GLN A 232 7.66 3.17 4.65
CA GLN A 232 7.20 3.62 5.96
C GLN A 232 6.20 2.61 6.51
N ILE A 233 6.42 2.20 7.75
CA ILE A 233 5.67 1.14 8.42
C ILE A 233 5.00 1.72 9.65
N VAL A 234 3.72 1.45 9.81
CA VAL A 234 2.94 1.76 11.02
C VAL A 234 3.08 0.60 11.99
N CYS A 235 3.57 0.89 13.16
CA CYS A 235 3.70 -0.02 14.29
C CYS A 235 2.74 0.41 15.40
N LEU A 236 1.84 -0.47 15.82
CA LEU A 236 0.85 -0.21 16.86
C LEU A 236 1.10 -1.06 18.11
N LYS A 237 0.83 -0.49 19.26
CA LYS A 237 0.90 -1.15 20.57
C LYS A 237 -0.30 -0.73 21.42
N HIS A 238 -0.91 -1.71 22.08
CA HIS A 238 -1.95 -1.50 23.08
C HIS A 238 -1.55 -2.14 24.40
#